data_b723ef51e3f255b75ef6fd564f4436d4
#
_entry.id   b723ef51e3f255b75ef6fd564f4436d4
#
_cell.length_a   1.000
_cell.length_b   1.000
_cell.length_c   1.000
_cell.angle_alpha   90.00
_cell.angle_beta   90.00
_cell.angle_gamma   90.00
#
_symmetry.space_group_name_H-M   'P 1'
#
loop_
_entity.id
_entity.type
_entity.pdbx_description
1 polymer ?
#
loop_
_entity_poly.entity_id
_entity_poly.type
_entity_poly.pdbx_seq_one_letter_code
_entity_poly.pdbx_strand_id
1 'polypeptide(L)'
;MPFAPQIPDGSKTPGDPDLFGLSDGGEAFSKNLLPGDGRVFYRSGLLEQPVADESFKALLSGGFWRNDEVVMFGRRRVLSRKMAWFGDLPYAYAGALKQPVPWDAEVLRLKSRVEQAGGCVFNSCLLNHYADGREGMGWHSDDESSLLPNGPIASVSLGARRVFRFKHRRTLEQVEVWLEHGSLLLMEGETQSHWVHALPKSLRVREPRVNLTFRVMREP
;
A
#
# COMPACT_ATOMS: atom_id res chain seq x y z
N MET A 1 31.02 0.32 53.37
CA MET A 1 29.74 -0.33 53.00
C MET A 1 29.14 0.50 51.91
N PRO A 2 29.21 0.10 50.60
CA PRO A 2 28.57 0.85 49.53
C PRO A 2 27.13 0.39 49.34
N PHE A 3 26.25 1.35 49.16
CA PHE A 3 24.83 1.19 48.84
C PHE A 3 24.66 0.53 47.45
N ALA A 4 23.89 -0.53 47.40
CA ALA A 4 23.43 -1.12 46.15
C ALA A 4 22.15 -0.38 45.68
N PRO A 5 21.99 -0.07 44.38
CA PRO A 5 20.74 0.48 43.88
C PRO A 5 19.71 -0.63 43.70
N GLN A 6 18.52 -0.40 44.25
CA GLN A 6 17.35 -1.24 44.06
C GLN A 6 16.85 -1.12 42.63
N ILE A 7 16.69 -2.27 41.97
CA ILE A 7 16.03 -2.44 40.69
C ILE A 7 14.51 -2.49 40.96
N PRO A 8 13.66 -1.66 40.32
CA PRO A 8 12.23 -1.83 40.43
C PRO A 8 11.80 -3.05 39.62
N ASP A 9 11.13 -3.97 40.28
CA ASP A 9 10.37 -5.07 39.71
C ASP A 9 9.23 -4.51 38.86
N GLY A 10 9.36 -4.64 37.55
CA GLY A 10 8.41 -4.21 36.55
C GLY A 10 8.03 -5.39 35.67
N SER A 11 7.27 -6.34 36.21
CA SER A 11 6.55 -7.33 35.42
C SER A 11 5.45 -6.62 34.59
N LYS A 12 5.81 -6.12 33.44
CA LYS A 12 4.87 -5.83 32.34
C LYS A 12 5.18 -6.80 31.21
N THR A 13 4.29 -7.75 31.03
CA THR A 13 4.15 -8.53 29.80
C THR A 13 4.06 -7.59 28.61
N PRO A 14 4.78 -7.82 27.50
CA PRO A 14 4.57 -7.05 26.27
C PRO A 14 3.28 -7.55 25.63
N GLY A 15 2.18 -6.96 26.00
CA GLY A 15 0.91 -7.05 25.32
C GLY A 15 0.80 -5.85 24.42
N ASP A 16 0.78 -6.10 23.13
CA ASP A 16 0.27 -5.28 22.04
C ASP A 16 0.77 -3.84 22.01
N PRO A 17 1.79 -3.54 21.20
CA PRO A 17 2.11 -2.14 20.94
C PRO A 17 0.97 -1.57 20.10
N ASP A 18 0.22 -0.65 20.67
CA ASP A 18 -0.53 0.35 19.93
C ASP A 18 0.49 1.19 19.15
N LEU A 19 0.89 0.68 17.98
CA LEU A 19 2.00 1.20 17.19
C LEU A 19 1.68 2.60 16.61
N PHE A 20 0.46 3.10 16.81
CA PHE A 20 -0.05 4.32 16.21
C PHE A 20 -0.70 5.26 17.24
N GLY A 21 -0.03 5.47 18.35
CA GLY A 21 -0.32 6.58 19.28
C GLY A 21 0.00 7.92 18.61
N LEU A 22 -0.82 8.36 17.67
CA LEU A 22 -0.71 9.66 17.04
C LEU A 22 -1.29 10.73 17.94
N SER A 23 -0.45 11.44 18.66
CA SER A 23 -0.73 12.79 19.16
C SER A 23 -0.37 13.78 18.06
N ASP A 24 -1.32 14.39 17.45
CA ASP A 24 -1.57 15.74 16.99
C ASP A 24 -2.33 15.78 15.65
N GLY A 25 -3.60 16.20 15.74
CA GLY A 25 -4.32 16.90 14.65
C GLY A 25 -4.82 16.10 13.45
N GLY A 26 -4.53 14.79 13.32
CA GLY A 26 -5.07 13.95 12.27
C GLY A 26 -6.09 12.95 12.80
N GLU A 27 -7.21 12.74 12.12
CA GLU A 27 -8.12 11.64 12.45
C GLU A 27 -7.33 10.33 12.48
N ALA A 28 -7.22 9.74 13.68
CA ALA A 28 -6.59 8.44 13.89
C ALA A 28 -7.32 7.38 13.07
N PHE A 29 -6.60 6.35 12.62
CA PHE A 29 -7.21 5.16 12.04
C PHE A 29 -8.15 4.52 13.07
N SER A 30 -9.45 4.71 12.91
CA SER A 30 -10.40 4.47 14.00
C SER A 30 -10.88 3.03 14.11
N LYS A 31 -10.74 2.20 13.09
CA LYS A 31 -11.29 0.84 13.09
C LYS A 31 -10.58 -0.07 12.10
N ASN A 32 -10.22 -1.28 12.56
CA ASN A 32 -9.85 -2.36 11.65
C ASN A 32 -11.05 -2.74 10.79
N LEU A 33 -10.88 -2.75 9.48
CA LEU A 33 -11.93 -3.09 8.53
C LEU A 33 -12.15 -4.60 8.41
N LEU A 34 -11.12 -5.41 8.74
CA LEU A 34 -11.22 -6.87 8.69
C LEU A 34 -11.77 -7.42 10.01
N PRO A 35 -12.62 -8.45 9.96
CA PRO A 35 -13.19 -9.05 11.17
C PRO A 35 -12.19 -9.89 11.97
N GLY A 36 -11.08 -10.33 11.35
CA GLY A 36 -10.03 -11.13 11.98
C GLY A 36 -8.92 -11.49 10.99
N ASP A 37 -7.87 -12.16 11.48
CA ASP A 37 -6.75 -12.69 10.70
C ASP A 37 -6.06 -11.64 9.81
N GLY A 38 -5.97 -10.39 10.29
CA GLY A 38 -5.35 -9.26 9.58
C GLY A 38 -5.80 -7.91 10.10
N ARG A 39 -5.08 -6.86 9.68
CA ARG A 39 -5.36 -5.48 10.05
C ARG A 39 -5.36 -4.60 8.82
N VAL A 40 -6.49 -3.95 8.56
CA VAL A 40 -6.65 -2.99 7.47
C VAL A 40 -7.32 -1.75 7.99
N PHE A 41 -6.70 -0.61 7.73
CA PHE A 41 -7.20 0.69 8.13
C PHE A 41 -7.39 1.59 6.91
N TYR A 42 -8.38 2.44 6.95
CA TYR A 42 -8.69 3.36 5.86
C TYR A 42 -8.87 4.77 6.37
N ARG A 43 -8.27 5.72 5.65
CA ARG A 43 -8.41 7.16 5.87
C ARG A 43 -8.76 7.83 4.55
N SER A 44 -9.95 8.45 4.45
CA SER A 44 -10.44 9.10 3.23
C SER A 44 -9.66 10.37 2.87
N GLY A 45 -9.16 11.11 3.84
CA GLY A 45 -8.52 12.41 3.66
C GLY A 45 -7.07 12.44 4.11
N LEU A 46 -6.20 11.53 3.60
CA LEU A 46 -4.75 11.69 3.81
C LEU A 46 -4.25 12.99 3.18
N LEU A 47 -4.78 13.32 2.00
CA LEU A 47 -4.48 14.55 1.28
C LEU A 47 -5.75 15.37 1.14
N GLU A 48 -5.66 16.67 1.41
CA GLU A 48 -6.69 17.61 1.05
C GLU A 48 -6.85 17.66 -0.48
N GLN A 49 -8.07 17.94 -0.94
CA GLN A 49 -8.39 17.86 -2.38
C GLN A 49 -7.44 18.65 -3.29
N PRO A 50 -7.07 19.92 -3.02
CA PRO A 50 -6.14 20.64 -3.90
C PRO A 50 -4.77 19.96 -4.01
N VAL A 51 -4.26 19.45 -2.88
CA VAL A 51 -2.98 18.72 -2.81
C VAL A 51 -3.06 17.40 -3.56
N ALA A 52 -4.16 16.67 -3.42
CA ALA A 52 -4.39 15.42 -4.16
C ALA A 52 -4.50 15.65 -5.68
N ASP A 53 -5.16 16.73 -6.11
CA ASP A 53 -5.28 17.12 -7.52
C ASP A 53 -3.91 17.47 -8.14
N GLU A 54 -3.08 18.23 -7.42
CA GLU A 54 -1.72 18.58 -7.84
C GLU A 54 -0.85 17.32 -7.96
N SER A 55 -0.86 16.46 -6.94
CA SER A 55 -0.13 15.19 -6.96
C SER A 55 -0.55 14.32 -8.13
N PHE A 56 -1.86 14.21 -8.36
CA PHE A 56 -2.42 13.42 -9.45
C PHE A 56 -1.93 13.90 -10.80
N LYS A 57 -1.97 15.21 -11.06
CA LYS A 57 -1.48 15.82 -12.31
C LYS A 57 0.01 15.61 -12.50
N ALA A 58 0.82 15.83 -11.44
CA ALA A 58 2.26 15.65 -11.49
C ALA A 58 2.63 14.20 -11.85
N LEU A 59 2.00 13.21 -11.18
CA LEU A 59 2.27 11.81 -11.44
C LEU A 59 1.79 11.36 -12.82
N LEU A 60 0.63 11.81 -13.30
CA LEU A 60 0.16 11.48 -14.66
C LEU A 60 1.11 11.95 -15.75
N SER A 61 1.74 13.13 -15.57
CA SER A 61 2.70 13.69 -16.52
C SER A 61 4.13 13.12 -16.38
N GLY A 62 4.36 12.27 -15.38
CA GLY A 62 5.68 11.68 -15.12
C GLY A 62 6.22 10.86 -16.29
N GLY A 63 7.50 11.03 -16.62
CA GLY A 63 8.18 10.30 -17.71
C GLY A 63 8.57 8.85 -17.38
N PHE A 64 8.25 8.38 -16.19
CA PHE A 64 8.66 7.08 -15.65
C PHE A 64 7.72 5.93 -15.99
N TRP A 65 6.56 6.19 -16.58
CA TRP A 65 5.56 5.16 -16.87
C TRP A 65 6.03 4.16 -17.94
N ARG A 66 5.86 2.87 -17.65
CA ARG A 66 6.08 1.75 -18.59
C ARG A 66 4.86 0.85 -18.61
N ASN A 67 4.57 0.21 -19.72
CA ASN A 67 3.55 -0.83 -19.75
C ASN A 67 3.94 -1.95 -18.79
N ASP A 68 2.98 -2.45 -18.04
CA ASP A 68 3.22 -3.58 -17.14
C ASP A 68 3.39 -4.86 -17.95
N GLU A 69 4.36 -5.67 -17.56
CA GLU A 69 4.66 -6.94 -18.19
C GLU A 69 4.53 -8.06 -17.18
N VAL A 70 3.81 -9.09 -17.55
CA VAL A 70 3.58 -10.28 -16.73
C VAL A 70 3.85 -11.55 -17.51
N VAL A 71 4.27 -12.61 -16.84
CA VAL A 71 4.36 -13.94 -17.43
C VAL A 71 3.10 -14.72 -17.05
N MET A 72 2.29 -15.06 -18.05
CA MET A 72 1.08 -15.87 -17.88
C MET A 72 1.18 -17.12 -18.74
N PHE A 73 1.03 -18.29 -18.12
CA PHE A 73 1.13 -19.58 -18.81
C PHE A 73 2.43 -19.72 -19.61
N GLY A 74 3.57 -19.31 -19.01
CA GLY A 74 4.90 -19.34 -19.64
C GLY A 74 5.11 -18.32 -20.79
N ARG A 75 4.16 -17.43 -21.04
CA ARG A 75 4.26 -16.41 -22.11
C ARG A 75 4.27 -15.00 -21.51
N ARG A 76 5.23 -14.19 -21.97
CA ARG A 76 5.28 -12.75 -21.65
C ARG A 76 4.09 -12.03 -22.29
N ARG A 77 3.38 -11.23 -21.50
CA ARG A 77 2.28 -10.39 -21.97
C ARG A 77 2.50 -8.97 -21.50
N VAL A 78 2.32 -8.03 -22.41
CA VAL A 78 2.31 -6.59 -22.14
C VAL A 78 0.86 -6.20 -21.86
N LEU A 79 0.62 -5.58 -20.73
CA LEU A 79 -0.70 -5.08 -20.32
C LEU A 79 -0.87 -3.62 -20.78
N SER A 80 -2.11 -3.17 -20.94
CA SER A 80 -2.41 -1.76 -21.21
C SER A 80 -2.12 -0.87 -20.00
N ARG A 81 -2.34 -1.40 -18.79
CA ARG A 81 -2.00 -0.74 -17.54
C ARG A 81 -0.52 -0.36 -17.51
N LYS A 82 -0.24 0.87 -17.07
CA LYS A 82 1.13 1.33 -16.87
C LYS A 82 1.53 1.18 -15.41
N MET A 83 2.83 1.02 -15.19
CA MET A 83 3.43 0.94 -13.87
C MET A 83 4.76 1.69 -13.83
N ALA A 84 5.20 2.03 -12.63
CA ALA A 84 6.56 2.44 -12.31
C ALA A 84 6.99 1.82 -10.98
N TRP A 85 8.27 1.45 -10.86
CA TRP A 85 8.83 0.91 -9.64
C TRP A 85 9.92 1.85 -9.12
N PHE A 86 9.71 2.38 -7.92
CA PHE A 86 10.67 3.22 -7.20
C PHE A 86 11.21 2.45 -6.01
N GLY A 87 12.51 2.53 -5.77
CA GLY A 87 13.17 1.84 -4.68
C GLY A 87 14.65 1.64 -4.96
N ASP A 88 15.35 1.06 -4.01
CA ASP A 88 16.79 0.83 -4.13
C ASP A 88 17.10 -0.58 -4.69
N LEU A 89 16.11 -1.47 -4.70
CA LEU A 89 16.24 -2.87 -5.09
C LEU A 89 15.32 -3.23 -6.26
N PRO A 90 15.76 -4.13 -7.17
CA PRO A 90 14.90 -4.69 -8.19
C PRO A 90 13.74 -5.48 -7.56
N TYR A 91 12.58 -5.45 -8.20
CA TYR A 91 11.37 -6.12 -7.73
C TYR A 91 10.96 -7.25 -8.66
N ALA A 92 10.95 -8.47 -8.14
CA ALA A 92 10.49 -9.65 -8.85
C ALA A 92 8.98 -9.82 -8.64
N TYR A 93 8.18 -9.63 -9.70
CA TYR A 93 6.74 -9.76 -9.66
C TYR A 93 6.20 -10.45 -10.91
N ALA A 94 5.27 -11.41 -10.73
CA ALA A 94 4.61 -12.14 -11.81
C ALA A 94 5.60 -12.72 -12.86
N GLY A 95 6.75 -13.22 -12.40
CA GLY A 95 7.79 -13.81 -13.25
C GLY A 95 8.64 -12.82 -14.05
N ALA A 96 8.51 -11.51 -13.78
CA ALA A 96 9.30 -10.46 -14.42
C ALA A 96 10.06 -9.65 -13.37
N LEU A 97 11.34 -9.32 -13.67
CA LEU A 97 12.15 -8.44 -12.83
C LEU A 97 11.91 -6.99 -13.25
N LYS A 98 11.38 -6.19 -12.31
CA LYS A 98 11.18 -4.76 -12.48
C LYS A 98 12.41 -4.02 -11.96
N GLN A 99 13.08 -3.27 -12.84
CA GLN A 99 14.19 -2.43 -12.44
C GLN A 99 13.66 -1.14 -11.81
N PRO A 100 14.24 -0.68 -10.70
CA PRO A 100 13.83 0.58 -10.08
C PRO A 100 14.20 1.76 -10.98
N VAL A 101 13.37 2.78 -10.92
CA VAL A 101 13.71 4.11 -11.45
C VAL A 101 14.10 5.02 -10.28
N PRO A 102 14.91 6.06 -10.51
CA PRO A 102 15.24 7.04 -9.48
C PRO A 102 13.98 7.62 -8.85
N TRP A 103 14.01 7.84 -7.52
CA TRP A 103 12.90 8.42 -6.79
C TRP A 103 12.47 9.76 -7.39
N ASP A 104 11.22 9.87 -7.74
CA ASP A 104 10.58 11.12 -8.16
C ASP A 104 10.28 12.00 -6.95
N ALA A 105 10.40 13.32 -7.09
CA ALA A 105 10.20 14.27 -6.00
C ALA A 105 8.79 14.21 -5.42
N GLU A 106 7.76 14.04 -6.27
CA GLU A 106 6.39 13.93 -5.83
C GLU A 106 6.13 12.62 -5.10
N VAL A 107 6.72 11.50 -5.57
CA VAL A 107 6.64 10.20 -4.88
C VAL A 107 7.28 10.28 -3.51
N LEU A 108 8.44 10.96 -3.36
CA LEU A 108 9.11 11.17 -2.06
C LEU A 108 8.26 12.04 -1.13
N ARG A 109 7.61 13.10 -1.65
CA ARG A 109 6.71 13.94 -0.86
C ARG A 109 5.52 13.16 -0.32
N LEU A 110 4.90 12.31 -1.14
CA LEU A 110 3.81 11.44 -0.73
C LEU A 110 4.28 10.35 0.24
N LYS A 111 5.49 9.78 0.01
CA LYS A 111 6.12 8.83 0.94
C LYS A 111 6.22 9.42 2.34
N SER A 112 6.76 10.62 2.49
CA SER A 112 6.91 11.28 3.80
C SER A 112 5.58 11.49 4.50
N ARG A 113 4.50 11.86 3.77
CA ARG A 113 3.16 12.00 4.35
C ARG A 113 2.58 10.66 4.80
N VAL A 114 2.78 9.61 4.02
CA VAL A 114 2.34 8.25 4.35
C VAL A 114 3.08 7.73 5.57
N GLU A 115 4.40 7.92 5.65
CA GLU A 115 5.23 7.52 6.78
C GLU A 115 4.83 8.24 8.07
N GLN A 116 4.57 9.54 7.97
CA GLN A 116 4.07 10.32 9.11
C GLN A 116 2.69 9.84 9.57
N ALA A 117 1.77 9.53 8.62
CA ALA A 117 0.42 9.08 8.94
C ALA A 117 0.38 7.64 9.47
N GLY A 118 1.26 6.78 8.97
CA GLY A 118 1.28 5.34 9.27
C GLY A 118 2.31 4.93 10.32
N GLY A 119 3.21 5.83 10.78
CA GLY A 119 4.25 5.50 11.75
C GLY A 119 5.28 4.46 11.27
N CYS A 120 5.37 4.22 9.95
CA CYS A 120 6.22 3.21 9.32
C CYS A 120 7.18 3.87 8.35
N VAL A 121 8.32 3.22 8.06
CA VAL A 121 9.27 3.64 7.04
C VAL A 121 9.20 2.68 5.87
N PHE A 122 9.16 3.22 4.65
CA PHE A 122 9.11 2.45 3.41
C PHE A 122 10.35 2.69 2.56
N ASN A 123 10.85 1.67 1.87
CA ASN A 123 12.01 1.76 0.98
C ASN A 123 11.68 1.47 -0.49
N SER A 124 10.40 1.32 -0.81
CA SER A 124 9.95 1.06 -2.17
C SER A 124 8.52 1.54 -2.40
N CYS A 125 8.19 1.79 -3.67
CA CYS A 125 6.85 2.19 -4.09
C CYS A 125 6.54 1.64 -5.49
N LEU A 126 5.47 0.87 -5.60
CA LEU A 126 4.89 0.47 -6.88
C LEU A 126 3.77 1.44 -7.25
N LEU A 127 3.92 2.11 -8.37
CA LEU A 127 2.86 2.90 -8.97
C LEU A 127 2.12 2.09 -10.03
N ASN A 128 0.79 2.20 -10.02
CA ASN A 128 -0.07 1.67 -11.08
C ASN A 128 -0.94 2.80 -11.62
N HIS A 129 -0.95 2.97 -12.94
CA HIS A 129 -1.85 3.88 -13.64
C HIS A 129 -2.90 3.06 -14.39
N TYR A 130 -4.14 3.24 -14.03
CA TYR A 130 -5.33 2.71 -14.68
C TYR A 130 -5.93 3.82 -15.52
N ALA A 131 -6.00 3.62 -16.86
CA ALA A 131 -6.54 4.64 -17.77
C ALA A 131 -8.04 4.87 -17.57
N ASP A 132 -8.75 3.81 -17.20
CA ASP A 132 -10.17 3.83 -16.86
C ASP A 132 -10.57 2.56 -16.09
N GLY A 133 -11.86 2.35 -15.91
CA GLY A 133 -12.41 1.19 -15.20
C GLY A 133 -12.33 -0.14 -15.94
N ARG A 134 -11.96 -0.18 -17.22
CA ARG A 134 -11.70 -1.44 -17.96
C ARG A 134 -10.43 -2.12 -17.47
N GLU A 135 -9.57 -1.38 -16.79
CA GLU A 135 -8.38 -1.90 -16.13
C GLU A 135 -8.64 -2.19 -14.66
N GLY A 136 -7.97 -3.18 -14.13
CA GLY A 136 -8.11 -3.62 -12.75
C GLY A 136 -6.99 -4.57 -12.35
N MET A 137 -7.09 -5.10 -11.14
CA MET A 137 -6.20 -6.12 -10.60
C MET A 137 -7.04 -7.29 -10.10
N GLY A 138 -6.68 -8.50 -10.53
CA GLY A 138 -7.31 -9.74 -10.04
C GLY A 138 -6.98 -10.00 -8.57
N TRP A 139 -7.55 -11.08 -8.02
CA TRP A 139 -7.27 -11.52 -6.66
C TRP A 139 -5.80 -11.90 -6.50
N HIS A 140 -5.11 -11.26 -5.55
CA HIS A 140 -3.72 -11.49 -5.19
C HIS A 140 -3.47 -11.07 -3.74
N SER A 141 -2.32 -11.38 -3.22
CA SER A 141 -1.72 -10.79 -2.02
C SER A 141 -0.34 -10.26 -2.38
N ASP A 142 0.16 -9.34 -1.60
CA ASP A 142 1.52 -8.81 -1.70
C ASP A 142 2.40 -9.63 -0.73
N ASP A 143 2.74 -10.86 -1.15
CA ASP A 143 3.45 -11.87 -0.34
C ASP A 143 4.76 -12.36 -0.99
N GLU A 144 5.31 -11.56 -1.91
CA GLU A 144 6.56 -11.87 -2.58
C GLU A 144 7.72 -12.01 -1.58
N SER A 145 8.60 -12.98 -1.82
CA SER A 145 9.74 -13.29 -0.94
C SER A 145 10.72 -12.12 -0.73
N SER A 146 10.71 -11.14 -1.62
CA SER A 146 11.51 -9.92 -1.52
C SER A 146 10.92 -8.86 -0.57
N LEU A 147 9.67 -9.03 -0.14
CA LEU A 147 9.03 -8.13 0.82
C LEU A 147 9.32 -8.57 2.26
N LEU A 148 9.28 -7.60 3.18
CA LEU A 148 9.31 -7.90 4.61
C LEU A 148 8.06 -8.70 4.98
N PRO A 149 8.20 -9.93 5.54
CA PRO A 149 7.05 -10.73 5.94
C PRO A 149 6.20 -9.98 6.96
N ASN A 150 4.89 -9.93 6.73
CA ASN A 150 3.94 -9.21 7.58
C ASN A 150 4.26 -7.72 7.74
N GLY A 151 5.13 -7.18 6.89
CA GLY A 151 5.46 -5.76 6.87
C GLY A 151 4.26 -4.89 6.49
N PRO A 152 4.26 -3.61 6.89
CA PRO A 152 3.20 -2.68 6.52
C PRO A 152 3.20 -2.42 5.02
N ILE A 153 2.01 -2.27 4.45
CA ILE A 153 1.78 -1.87 3.07
C ILE A 153 0.82 -0.70 3.07
N ALA A 154 1.25 0.42 2.52
CA ALA A 154 0.44 1.63 2.45
C ALA A 154 0.06 1.95 1.01
N SER A 155 -1.24 2.09 0.74
CA SER A 155 -1.79 2.31 -0.60
C SER A 155 -2.49 3.66 -0.68
N VAL A 156 -1.91 4.60 -1.42
CA VAL A 156 -2.51 5.92 -1.71
C VAL A 156 -3.27 5.84 -3.03
N SER A 157 -4.48 6.39 -3.05
CA SER A 157 -5.34 6.44 -4.24
C SER A 157 -5.53 7.87 -4.71
N LEU A 158 -5.30 8.12 -6.00
CA LEU A 158 -5.49 9.40 -6.65
C LEU A 158 -6.33 9.24 -7.92
N GLY A 159 -7.23 10.18 -8.18
CA GLY A 159 -8.13 10.17 -9.34
C GLY A 159 -9.42 9.38 -9.07
N ALA A 160 -9.86 8.57 -10.04
CA ALA A 160 -11.16 7.91 -9.99
C ALA A 160 -11.36 7.03 -8.76
N ARG A 161 -12.50 7.20 -8.10
CA ARG A 161 -12.94 6.34 -6.99
C ARG A 161 -13.19 4.92 -7.48
N ARG A 162 -12.64 3.92 -6.78
CA ARG A 162 -12.78 2.50 -7.12
C ARG A 162 -13.12 1.66 -5.89
N VAL A 163 -13.91 0.62 -6.09
CA VAL A 163 -14.10 -0.44 -5.09
C VAL A 163 -12.83 -1.27 -5.01
N PHE A 164 -12.38 -1.53 -3.80
CA PHE A 164 -11.33 -2.48 -3.49
C PHE A 164 -11.93 -3.58 -2.62
N ARG A 165 -11.61 -4.83 -2.91
CA ARG A 165 -12.21 -5.98 -2.25
C ARG A 165 -11.15 -6.80 -1.57
N PHE A 166 -11.44 -7.20 -0.35
CA PHE A 166 -10.73 -8.25 0.38
C PHE A 166 -11.56 -9.52 0.38
N LYS A 167 -10.90 -10.67 0.33
CA LYS A 167 -11.53 -11.98 0.49
C LYS A 167 -10.63 -12.86 1.35
N HIS A 168 -11.17 -13.38 2.44
CA HIS A 168 -10.44 -14.31 3.32
C HIS A 168 -10.23 -15.65 2.61
N ARG A 169 -8.98 -16.16 2.66
CA ARG A 169 -8.60 -17.37 1.92
C ARG A 169 -9.36 -18.62 2.37
N ARG A 170 -9.65 -18.75 3.67
CA ARG A 170 -10.30 -19.93 4.26
C ARG A 170 -11.81 -19.76 4.37
N THR A 171 -12.31 -18.67 4.94
CA THR A 171 -13.76 -18.47 5.19
C THR A 171 -14.50 -17.95 3.99
N LEU A 172 -13.80 -17.43 2.98
CA LEU A 172 -14.34 -16.74 1.78
C LEU A 172 -15.14 -15.48 2.10
N GLU A 173 -15.11 -15.01 3.34
CA GLU A 173 -15.70 -13.75 3.76
C GLU A 173 -15.10 -12.59 2.94
N GLN A 174 -15.93 -11.63 2.59
CA GLN A 174 -15.52 -10.49 1.77
C GLN A 174 -15.78 -9.17 2.48
N VAL A 175 -14.84 -8.24 2.30
CA VAL A 175 -14.94 -6.85 2.77
C VAL A 175 -14.69 -5.92 1.58
N GLU A 176 -15.52 -4.90 1.43
CA GLU A 176 -15.37 -3.89 0.37
C GLU A 176 -15.00 -2.53 0.97
N VAL A 177 -14.07 -1.85 0.32
CA VAL A 177 -13.65 -0.49 0.66
C VAL A 177 -13.70 0.38 -0.60
N TRP A 178 -14.27 1.57 -0.49
CA TRP A 178 -14.23 2.55 -1.56
C TRP A 178 -12.96 3.41 -1.42
N LEU A 179 -12.04 3.23 -2.34
CA LEU A 179 -10.81 4.02 -2.41
C LEU A 179 -11.09 5.35 -3.09
N GLU A 180 -11.14 6.41 -2.31
CA GLU A 180 -11.42 7.77 -2.76
C GLU A 180 -10.14 8.50 -3.17
N HIS A 181 -10.30 9.62 -3.88
CA HIS A 181 -9.21 10.51 -4.23
C HIS A 181 -8.54 11.09 -2.98
N GLY A 182 -7.20 11.01 -2.89
CA GLY A 182 -6.44 11.48 -1.72
C GLY A 182 -6.51 10.56 -0.50
N SER A 183 -7.04 9.33 -0.64
CA SER A 183 -7.19 8.38 0.46
C SER A 183 -5.96 7.50 0.67
N LEU A 184 -5.83 6.99 1.89
CA LEU A 184 -4.85 6.00 2.31
C LEU A 184 -5.53 4.73 2.81
N LEU A 185 -5.07 3.59 2.33
CA LEU A 185 -5.36 2.26 2.86
C LEU A 185 -4.07 1.67 3.42
N LEU A 186 -4.06 1.30 4.69
CA LEU A 186 -2.91 0.66 5.36
C LEU A 186 -3.26 -0.79 5.66
N MET A 187 -2.42 -1.72 5.24
CA MET A 187 -2.53 -3.16 5.50
C MET A 187 -1.34 -3.59 6.34
N GLU A 188 -1.58 -4.39 7.39
CA GLU A 188 -0.56 -4.75 8.36
C GLU A 188 -0.69 -6.19 8.86
N GLY A 189 0.34 -6.66 9.55
CA GLY A 189 0.39 -7.97 10.18
C GLY A 189 0.12 -9.08 9.15
N GLU A 190 -0.59 -10.11 9.56
CA GLU A 190 -0.83 -11.31 8.75
C GLU A 190 -1.86 -11.13 7.63
N THR A 191 -2.24 -9.88 7.31
CA THR A 191 -3.24 -9.60 6.26
C THR A 191 -2.91 -10.31 4.94
N GLN A 192 -1.65 -10.27 4.49
CA GLN A 192 -1.26 -10.88 3.22
C GLN A 192 -1.26 -12.41 3.26
N SER A 193 -1.13 -13.00 4.45
CA SER A 193 -1.17 -14.45 4.65
C SER A 193 -2.58 -15.02 4.60
N HIS A 194 -3.56 -14.28 5.13
CA HIS A 194 -4.94 -14.77 5.30
C HIS A 194 -5.92 -14.20 4.30
N TRP A 195 -5.63 -13.03 3.73
CA TRP A 195 -6.53 -12.33 2.83
C TRP A 195 -5.90 -12.12 1.45
N VAL A 196 -6.70 -12.27 0.42
CA VAL A 196 -6.40 -11.77 -0.92
C VAL A 196 -7.23 -10.53 -1.18
N HIS A 197 -6.71 -9.66 -2.06
CA HIS A 197 -7.41 -8.44 -2.43
C HIS A 197 -7.46 -8.24 -3.94
N ALA A 198 -8.38 -7.41 -4.41
CA ALA A 198 -8.59 -7.15 -5.83
C ALA A 198 -9.09 -5.72 -6.06
N LEU A 199 -8.80 -5.18 -7.25
CA LEU A 199 -9.42 -3.99 -7.82
C LEU A 199 -10.28 -4.42 -9.01
N PRO A 200 -11.58 -4.73 -8.82
CA PRO A 200 -12.43 -5.21 -9.90
C PRO A 200 -12.57 -4.19 -11.02
N LYS A 201 -12.69 -4.66 -12.25
CA LYS A 201 -13.05 -3.82 -13.40
C LYS A 201 -14.44 -3.21 -13.20
N SER A 202 -14.63 -1.97 -13.68
CA SER A 202 -15.90 -1.26 -13.62
C SER A 202 -16.11 -0.42 -14.87
N LEU A 203 -16.93 -0.89 -15.79
CA LEU A 203 -17.20 -0.19 -17.06
C LEU A 203 -17.89 1.18 -16.90
N ARG A 204 -18.36 1.49 -15.68
CA ARG A 204 -18.97 2.79 -15.36
C ARG A 204 -17.94 3.88 -15.08
N VAL A 205 -16.71 3.50 -14.71
CA VAL A 205 -15.62 4.45 -14.44
C VAL A 205 -14.91 4.76 -15.74
N ARG A 206 -14.84 6.04 -16.10
CA ARG A 206 -14.23 6.54 -17.34
C ARG A 206 -12.95 7.31 -17.11
N GLU A 207 -12.76 7.80 -15.89
CA GLU A 207 -11.64 8.63 -15.49
C GLU A 207 -10.44 7.78 -15.05
N PRO A 208 -9.22 8.33 -15.18
CA PRO A 208 -8.01 7.64 -14.77
C PRO A 208 -7.84 7.59 -13.24
N ARG A 209 -7.05 6.61 -12.81
CA ARG A 209 -6.63 6.44 -11.42
C ARG A 209 -5.13 6.14 -11.35
N VAL A 210 -4.44 6.78 -10.43
CA VAL A 210 -3.08 6.41 -10.01
C VAL A 210 -3.13 5.82 -8.60
N ASN A 211 -2.43 4.73 -8.41
CA ASN A 211 -2.23 4.10 -7.10
C ASN A 211 -0.74 4.04 -6.78
N LEU A 212 -0.38 4.44 -5.59
CA LEU A 212 0.96 4.29 -5.05
C LEU A 212 0.90 3.24 -3.93
N THR A 213 1.66 2.17 -4.04
CA THR A 213 1.75 1.13 -3.01
C THR A 213 3.15 1.13 -2.43
N PHE A 214 3.29 1.70 -1.24
CA PHE A 214 4.55 1.74 -0.48
C PHE A 214 4.73 0.44 0.29
N ARG A 215 5.94 -0.10 0.25
CA ARG A 215 6.31 -1.39 0.85
C ARG A 215 7.70 -1.34 1.46
N VAL A 216 7.99 -2.34 2.29
CA VAL A 216 9.34 -2.58 2.82
C VAL A 216 9.92 -3.79 2.11
N MET A 217 10.95 -3.55 1.30
CA MET A 217 11.75 -4.61 0.69
C MET A 217 12.80 -5.08 1.69
N ARG A 218 13.06 -6.39 1.71
CA ARG A 218 14.21 -6.94 2.44
C ARG A 218 15.48 -6.71 1.63
N GLU A 219 16.54 -6.39 2.30
CA GLU A 219 17.87 -6.52 1.72
C GLU A 219 18.16 -8.00 1.43
N PRO A 220 18.84 -8.30 0.31
CA PRO A 220 19.17 -9.67 -0.06
C PRO A 220 20.09 -10.37 0.94
#